data_a98220755dc4730f3a4d93f7a74c4b59
#
_entry.id   a98220755dc4730f3a4d93f7a74c4b59
#
_cell.length_a   1.000
_cell.length_b   1.000
_cell.length_c   1.000
_cell.angle_alpha   90.00
_cell.angle_beta   90.00
_cell.angle_gamma   90.00
#
_symmetry.space_group_name_H-M   'P 1'
#
loop_
_entity.id
_entity.type
_entity.pdbx_description
1 polymer ?
#
loop_
_entity_poly.entity_id
_entity_poly.type
_entity_poly.pdbx_seq_one_letter_code
_entity_poly.pdbx_strand_id
1 'polypeptide(L)'
;RIDLVLFVNGFAIITMELKCNTSGQNVQNAIEQYRTDRDSNSRLLKYKIGALVNFAMDLEEVYMCTKLNGKASYFLPFNQGNGEDGKGNPEPIDKTKLKVSYMWEDILTKDTLIYLIERFIFIEKSVKENKITGVKKVDETLIFPRYHQLNAVRRIVNDVKEYHTSKDYLIQHSAGSGKTNTIAWLSHICSDLHDDNNNNIFDTIIVMTDRIIVDRQLQDAILNLSHKSGVIKVLDDKCTAQDLKTAINGNTKIVVTTIQKFRYICDEIKNSSEKKFAVLIDEAHASTSGQNMLAVKKALNASAFSSALFVST
;
A
#
# COMPACT_ATOMS: atom_id res chain seq x y z
N ARG A 1 26.94 -2.01 18.58
CA ARG A 1 27.15 -2.44 17.20
C ARG A 1 25.84 -3.05 16.69
N ILE A 2 25.38 -2.68 15.49
CA ILE A 2 24.27 -3.31 14.79
C ILE A 2 24.79 -4.54 14.05
N ASP A 3 24.01 -5.62 13.99
CA ASP A 3 24.46 -6.87 13.40
C ASP A 3 24.61 -6.75 11.88
N LEU A 4 23.62 -6.14 11.19
CA LEU A 4 23.68 -5.90 9.75
C LEU A 4 23.13 -4.52 9.39
N VAL A 5 23.79 -3.86 8.42
CA VAL A 5 23.29 -2.59 7.84
C VAL A 5 23.41 -2.68 6.32
N LEU A 6 22.30 -2.37 5.63
CA LEU A 6 22.29 -2.25 4.18
C LEU A 6 22.37 -0.80 3.77
N PHE A 7 23.23 -0.53 2.80
CA PHE A 7 23.44 0.80 2.23
C PHE A 7 23.10 0.81 0.73
N VAL A 8 22.47 1.89 0.29
CA VAL A 8 22.28 2.21 -1.13
C VAL A 8 22.95 3.55 -1.38
N ASN A 9 23.92 3.59 -2.28
CA ASN A 9 24.70 4.80 -2.61
C ASN A 9 25.28 5.54 -1.37
N GLY A 10 25.71 4.79 -0.35
CA GLY A 10 26.25 5.35 0.89
C GLY A 10 25.22 5.79 1.93
N PHE A 11 23.92 5.70 1.64
CA PHE A 11 22.86 5.94 2.60
C PHE A 11 22.44 4.64 3.27
N ALA A 12 22.38 4.64 4.60
CA ALA A 12 21.82 3.53 5.35
C ALA A 12 20.31 3.42 5.09
N ILE A 13 19.85 2.29 4.55
CA ILE A 13 18.45 2.07 4.22
C ILE A 13 17.81 1.16 5.25
N ILE A 14 18.48 0.10 5.66
CA ILE A 14 17.97 -0.92 6.57
C ILE A 14 19.01 -1.22 7.64
N THR A 15 18.56 -1.38 8.88
CA THR A 15 19.34 -2.02 9.95
C THR A 15 18.65 -3.31 10.39
N MET A 16 19.42 -4.28 10.86
CA MET A 16 18.90 -5.56 11.35
C MET A 16 19.62 -5.98 12.62
N GLU A 17 18.85 -6.43 13.62
CA GLU A 17 19.32 -7.19 14.78
C GLU A 17 18.87 -8.63 14.61
N LEU A 18 19.81 -9.55 14.66
CA LEU A 18 19.63 -10.96 14.35
C LEU A 18 19.79 -11.81 15.60
N LYS A 19 18.87 -12.75 15.82
CA LYS A 19 18.94 -13.70 16.93
C LYS A 19 18.84 -15.13 16.43
N CYS A 20 19.46 -16.04 17.17
CA CYS A 20 19.45 -17.45 16.85
C CYS A 20 18.80 -18.23 17.99
N ASN A 21 17.72 -18.95 17.67
CA ASN A 21 16.95 -19.71 18.65
C ASN A 21 17.80 -20.83 19.30
N THR A 22 18.81 -21.33 18.59
CA THR A 22 19.73 -22.33 19.14
C THR A 22 20.61 -21.80 20.27
N SER A 23 20.79 -20.47 20.37
CA SER A 23 21.50 -19.81 21.47
C SER A 23 20.56 -19.39 22.62
N GLY A 24 19.29 -19.80 22.58
CA GLY A 24 18.27 -19.42 23.57
C GLY A 24 17.75 -17.98 23.42
N GLN A 25 18.07 -17.31 22.31
CA GLN A 25 17.58 -15.97 22.00
C GLN A 25 16.58 -16.02 20.83
N ASN A 26 15.61 -15.12 20.86
CA ASN A 26 14.56 -15.02 19.84
C ASN A 26 14.35 -13.58 19.37
N VAL A 27 13.38 -13.36 18.50
CA VAL A 27 13.06 -12.06 17.93
C VAL A 27 12.72 -11.01 19.00
N GLN A 28 12.15 -11.40 20.15
CA GLN A 28 11.85 -10.46 21.23
C GLN A 28 13.14 -9.89 21.86
N ASN A 29 14.21 -10.68 21.92
CA ASN A 29 15.52 -10.20 22.37
C ASN A 29 16.09 -9.19 21.37
N ALA A 30 15.89 -9.37 20.05
CA ALA A 30 16.31 -8.40 19.04
C ALA A 30 15.50 -7.09 19.17
N ILE A 31 14.19 -7.17 19.40
CA ILE A 31 13.32 -6.01 19.66
C ILE A 31 13.77 -5.27 20.92
N GLU A 32 14.01 -6.00 22.01
CA GLU A 32 14.45 -5.39 23.28
C GLU A 32 15.82 -4.72 23.12
N GLN A 33 16.72 -5.29 22.34
CA GLN A 33 18.02 -4.70 22.04
C GLN A 33 17.89 -3.34 21.34
N TYR A 34 16.95 -3.18 20.39
CA TYR A 34 16.62 -1.88 19.81
C TYR A 34 16.03 -0.90 20.82
N ARG A 35 15.24 -1.38 21.79
CA ARG A 35 14.56 -0.55 22.79
C ARG A 35 15.47 -0.05 23.90
N THR A 36 16.47 -0.85 24.28
CA THR A 36 17.29 -0.59 25.47
C THR A 36 18.73 -0.28 25.17
N ASP A 37 19.35 -1.02 24.23
CA ASP A 37 20.80 -1.00 24.03
C ASP A 37 21.20 -0.08 22.86
N ARG A 38 20.26 0.32 22.04
CA ARG A 38 20.53 1.15 20.87
C ARG A 38 20.09 2.59 21.11
N ASP A 39 21.02 3.52 20.92
CA ASP A 39 20.71 4.95 20.95
C ASP A 39 19.95 5.35 19.68
N SER A 40 18.65 5.59 19.83
CA SER A 40 17.75 6.03 18.75
C SER A 40 18.11 7.41 18.17
N ASN A 41 18.97 8.19 18.84
CA ASN A 41 19.48 9.47 18.37
C ASN A 41 20.81 9.36 17.61
N SER A 42 21.43 8.16 17.61
CA SER A 42 22.63 7.94 16.80
C SER A 42 22.34 8.19 15.32
N ARG A 43 23.33 8.68 14.56
CA ARG A 43 23.18 9.05 13.15
C ARG A 43 22.56 7.92 12.30
N LEU A 44 22.88 6.67 12.61
CA LEU A 44 22.39 5.49 11.88
C LEU A 44 20.91 5.21 12.14
N LEU A 45 20.40 5.48 13.34
CA LEU A 45 19.06 5.09 13.80
C LEU A 45 18.09 6.26 13.93
N LYS A 46 18.62 7.48 13.81
CA LYS A 46 17.81 8.69 13.99
C LYS A 46 16.75 8.82 12.91
N TYR A 47 15.51 8.96 13.36
CA TYR A 47 14.36 9.11 12.47
C TYR A 47 14.55 10.20 11.40
N LYS A 48 14.26 9.90 10.15
CA LYS A 48 14.42 10.74 8.94
C LYS A 48 15.88 11.10 8.58
N ILE A 49 16.88 10.60 9.27
CA ILE A 49 18.28 10.84 9.00
C ILE A 49 19.05 9.55 8.75
N GLY A 50 18.77 8.54 9.56
CA GLY A 50 19.36 7.21 9.48
C GLY A 50 18.55 6.27 8.59
N ALA A 51 18.56 4.99 8.94
CA ALA A 51 17.85 3.95 8.20
C ALA A 51 16.34 4.19 8.12
N LEU A 52 15.74 3.81 7.00
CA LEU A 52 14.31 3.94 6.75
C LEU A 52 13.50 2.94 7.58
N VAL A 53 14.05 1.75 7.78
CA VAL A 53 13.42 0.68 8.55
C VAL A 53 14.46 -0.13 9.33
N ASN A 54 14.06 -0.57 10.52
CA ASN A 54 14.85 -1.39 11.43
C ASN A 54 14.14 -2.73 11.60
N PHE A 55 14.79 -3.82 11.23
CA PHE A 55 14.27 -5.17 11.37
C PHE A 55 14.86 -5.87 12.58
N ALA A 56 14.01 -6.52 13.36
CA ALA A 56 14.36 -7.51 14.36
C ALA A 56 13.97 -8.88 13.81
N MET A 57 14.90 -9.85 13.81
CA MET A 57 14.68 -11.13 13.17
C MET A 57 15.35 -12.27 13.94
N ASP A 58 14.69 -13.42 13.97
CA ASP A 58 15.28 -14.70 14.32
C ASP A 58 15.11 -15.71 13.17
N LEU A 59 15.20 -17.01 13.43
CA LEU A 59 15.06 -18.04 12.40
C LEU A 59 13.60 -18.27 11.95
N GLU A 60 12.64 -17.75 12.70
CA GLU A 60 11.22 -18.02 12.51
C GLU A 60 10.38 -16.78 12.18
N GLU A 61 10.73 -15.61 12.77
CA GLU A 61 9.92 -14.42 12.69
C GLU A 61 10.71 -13.15 12.37
N VAL A 62 10.03 -12.19 11.74
CA VAL A 62 10.56 -10.87 11.40
C VAL A 62 9.61 -9.79 11.88
N TYR A 63 10.16 -8.76 12.53
CA TYR A 63 9.44 -7.56 12.92
C TYR A 63 10.16 -6.32 12.41
N MET A 64 9.41 -5.27 12.12
CA MET A 64 9.92 -4.01 11.58
C MET A 64 9.50 -2.80 12.41
N CYS A 65 10.35 -1.78 12.43
CA CYS A 65 10.08 -0.49 13.05
C CYS A 65 10.68 0.63 12.18
N THR A 66 9.86 1.62 11.81
CA THR A 66 10.32 2.78 11.03
C THR A 66 10.76 3.96 11.90
N LYS A 67 10.40 3.96 13.18
CA LYS A 67 10.75 5.03 14.13
C LYS A 67 11.10 4.44 15.50
N LEU A 68 12.38 4.40 15.79
CA LEU A 68 12.84 4.02 17.11
C LEU A 68 12.62 5.16 18.11
N ASN A 69 12.12 4.81 19.30
CA ASN A 69 11.84 5.72 20.40
C ASN A 69 12.12 5.05 21.76
N GLY A 70 13.30 4.44 21.91
CA GLY A 70 13.67 3.68 23.07
C GLY A 70 12.62 2.61 23.40
N LYS A 71 12.23 2.48 24.67
CA LYS A 71 11.21 1.52 25.13
C LYS A 71 9.83 1.69 24.47
N ALA A 72 9.52 2.88 23.96
CA ALA A 72 8.27 3.16 23.24
C ALA A 72 8.33 2.83 21.75
N SER A 73 9.40 2.21 21.27
CA SER A 73 9.50 1.74 19.88
C SER A 73 8.44 0.67 19.60
N TYR A 74 7.68 0.88 18.53
CA TYR A 74 6.60 -0.02 18.14
C TYR A 74 7.02 -0.87 16.95
N PHE A 75 7.10 -2.18 17.15
CA PHE A 75 7.49 -3.14 16.13
C PHE A 75 6.25 -3.83 15.59
N LEU A 76 6.12 -3.85 14.27
CA LEU A 76 5.06 -4.53 13.52
C LEU A 76 5.58 -5.83 12.93
N PRO A 77 4.77 -6.91 12.91
CA PRO A 77 5.17 -8.14 12.22
C PRO A 77 5.33 -7.89 10.72
N PHE A 78 6.40 -8.49 10.17
CA PHE A 78 6.69 -8.49 8.72
C PHE A 78 6.70 -9.92 8.19
N ASN A 79 5.93 -10.81 8.78
CA ASN A 79 5.81 -12.22 8.45
C ASN A 79 4.89 -12.46 7.24
N GLN A 80 5.10 -13.59 6.57
CA GLN A 80 4.31 -14.00 5.40
C GLN A 80 2.88 -14.44 5.75
N GLY A 81 2.67 -14.89 6.99
CA GLY A 81 1.44 -15.56 7.42
C GLY A 81 1.46 -17.06 7.15
N ASN A 82 0.96 -17.87 8.08
CA ASN A 82 0.99 -19.33 7.99
C ASN A 82 -0.23 -19.94 7.27
N GLY A 83 -1.13 -19.11 6.77
CA GLY A 83 -2.33 -19.56 6.05
C GLY A 83 -3.54 -19.92 6.93
N GLU A 84 -3.37 -20.19 8.22
CA GLU A 84 -4.46 -20.50 9.16
C GLU A 84 -4.96 -19.27 9.90
N ASP A 85 -4.09 -18.65 10.68
CA ASP A 85 -4.40 -17.45 11.48
C ASP A 85 -3.68 -16.19 11.00
N GLY A 86 -2.91 -16.29 9.92
CA GLY A 86 -2.16 -15.19 9.31
C GLY A 86 -0.94 -14.74 10.11
N LYS A 87 -0.57 -15.47 11.18
CA LYS A 87 0.60 -15.15 12.01
C LYS A 87 1.83 -15.95 11.60
N GLY A 88 3.02 -15.45 11.96
CA GLY A 88 4.27 -16.13 11.72
C GLY A 88 4.60 -16.35 10.23
N ASN A 89 5.46 -17.29 9.95
CA ASN A 89 5.87 -17.70 8.61
C ASN A 89 5.55 -19.17 8.37
N PRO A 90 5.21 -19.60 7.13
CA PRO A 90 4.94 -20.98 6.82
C PRO A 90 6.22 -21.81 6.89
N GLU A 91 6.07 -23.12 7.09
CA GLU A 91 7.19 -24.05 6.90
C GLU A 91 7.65 -24.02 5.44
N PRO A 92 8.95 -23.83 5.18
CA PRO A 92 9.43 -23.83 3.81
C PRO A 92 9.28 -25.22 3.18
N ILE A 93 8.93 -25.26 1.90
CA ILE A 93 8.83 -26.49 1.11
C ILE A 93 10.21 -27.18 1.07
N ASP A 94 11.24 -26.41 0.80
CA ASP A 94 12.63 -26.85 0.89
C ASP A 94 13.09 -26.82 2.35
N LYS A 95 13.23 -27.98 2.95
CA LYS A 95 13.61 -28.16 4.36
C LYS A 95 15.05 -27.69 4.70
N THR A 96 15.85 -27.33 3.71
CA THR A 96 17.18 -26.72 3.91
C THR A 96 17.09 -25.21 4.14
N LYS A 97 15.93 -24.60 3.87
CA LYS A 97 15.69 -23.16 4.05
C LYS A 97 15.08 -22.84 5.41
N LEU A 98 15.31 -21.63 5.86
CA LEU A 98 14.67 -21.08 7.06
C LEU A 98 13.32 -20.45 6.71
N LYS A 99 12.41 -20.37 7.68
CA LYS A 99 11.09 -19.70 7.52
C LYS A 99 11.23 -18.24 7.08
N VAL A 100 12.31 -17.61 7.43
CA VAL A 100 12.61 -16.20 7.11
C VAL A 100 13.48 -16.01 5.85
N SER A 101 13.75 -17.08 5.08
CA SER A 101 14.59 -17.04 3.87
C SER A 101 14.11 -16.02 2.84
N TYR A 102 12.81 -15.75 2.78
CA TYR A 102 12.25 -14.73 1.88
C TYR A 102 12.86 -13.34 2.09
N MET A 103 13.41 -13.06 3.28
CA MET A 103 14.04 -11.76 3.51
C MET A 103 15.23 -11.53 2.57
N TRP A 104 16.17 -12.47 2.47
CA TRP A 104 17.34 -12.30 1.59
C TRP A 104 17.12 -12.83 0.17
N GLU A 105 16.18 -13.74 -0.03
CA GLU A 105 15.87 -14.27 -1.36
C GLU A 105 14.97 -13.33 -2.19
N ASP A 106 14.17 -12.49 -1.53
CA ASP A 106 13.21 -11.59 -2.19
C ASP A 106 13.33 -10.15 -1.67
N ILE A 107 13.04 -9.90 -0.39
CA ILE A 107 12.84 -8.54 0.13
C ILE A 107 14.11 -7.68 0.07
N LEU A 108 15.25 -8.26 0.43
CA LEU A 108 16.54 -7.55 0.50
C LEU A 108 17.34 -7.64 -0.81
N THR A 109 16.75 -8.16 -1.88
CA THR A 109 17.37 -8.11 -3.21
C THR A 109 17.43 -6.66 -3.71
N LYS A 110 18.42 -6.37 -4.56
CA LYS A 110 18.62 -5.01 -5.10
C LYS A 110 17.37 -4.47 -5.77
N ASP A 111 16.74 -5.29 -6.61
CA ASP A 111 15.58 -4.86 -7.41
C ASP A 111 14.36 -4.59 -6.52
N THR A 112 14.09 -5.46 -5.53
CA THR A 112 12.99 -5.26 -4.58
C THR A 112 13.26 -4.05 -3.69
N LEU A 113 14.49 -3.81 -3.23
CA LEU A 113 14.81 -2.64 -2.43
C LEU A 113 14.61 -1.34 -3.20
N ILE A 114 15.05 -1.26 -4.45
CA ILE A 114 14.82 -0.09 -5.31
C ILE A 114 13.33 0.10 -5.52
N TYR A 115 12.59 -0.96 -5.83
CA TYR A 115 11.14 -0.91 -6.01
C TYR A 115 10.40 -0.43 -4.75
N LEU A 116 10.81 -0.90 -3.57
CA LEU A 116 10.26 -0.43 -2.30
C LEU A 116 10.49 1.07 -2.08
N ILE A 117 11.72 1.54 -2.34
CA ILE A 117 12.09 2.95 -2.17
C ILE A 117 11.30 3.84 -3.14
N GLU A 118 11.16 3.43 -4.39
CA GLU A 118 10.50 4.24 -5.41
C GLU A 118 8.98 4.26 -5.32
N ARG A 119 8.36 3.14 -4.89
CA ARG A 119 6.92 2.93 -5.04
C ARG A 119 6.15 2.82 -3.74
N PHE A 120 6.81 2.45 -2.62
CA PHE A 120 6.09 2.14 -1.38
C PHE A 120 6.43 3.06 -0.22
N ILE A 121 7.67 3.52 -0.12
CA ILE A 121 8.10 4.30 1.05
C ILE A 121 7.71 5.76 0.86
N PHE A 122 6.95 6.29 1.83
CA PHE A 122 6.57 7.71 1.83
C PHE A 122 6.39 8.23 3.26
N ILE A 123 6.32 9.55 3.39
CA ILE A 123 6.01 10.20 4.67
C ILE A 123 4.54 10.60 4.66
N GLU A 124 3.75 9.94 5.48
CA GLU A 124 2.38 10.32 5.76
C GLU A 124 2.37 11.53 6.70
N LYS A 125 1.61 12.56 6.33
CA LYS A 125 1.41 13.76 7.14
C LYS A 125 -0.02 13.79 7.66
N SER A 126 -0.17 13.82 8.97
CA SER A 126 -1.46 14.00 9.63
C SER A 126 -1.48 15.25 10.48
N VAL A 127 -2.54 16.05 10.38
CA VAL A 127 -2.72 17.25 11.19
C VAL A 127 -3.62 16.92 12.37
N LYS A 128 -3.06 16.97 13.59
CA LYS A 128 -3.83 16.84 14.83
C LYS A 128 -4.06 18.21 15.41
N GLU A 129 -5.31 18.62 15.57
CA GLU A 129 -5.69 19.83 16.23
C GLU A 129 -5.98 19.56 17.72
N ASN A 130 -5.31 20.27 18.60
CA ASN A 130 -5.65 20.20 20.03
C ASN A 130 -6.97 20.93 20.24
N LYS A 131 -8.01 20.20 20.59
CA LYS A 131 -9.38 20.72 20.77
C LYS A 131 -9.50 21.81 21.84
N ILE A 132 -8.54 21.90 22.77
CA ILE A 132 -8.56 22.89 23.87
C ILE A 132 -7.80 24.16 23.47
N THR A 133 -6.64 24.03 22.82
CA THR A 133 -5.76 25.16 22.51
C THR A 133 -5.87 25.63 21.08
N GLY A 134 -6.56 24.91 20.19
CA GLY A 134 -6.62 25.20 18.73
C GLY A 134 -5.28 25.01 18.01
N VAL A 135 -4.22 24.59 18.71
CA VAL A 135 -2.89 24.44 18.10
C VAL A 135 -2.87 23.21 17.19
N LYS A 136 -2.52 23.42 15.94
CA LYS A 136 -2.35 22.36 14.94
C LYS A 136 -0.93 21.80 15.01
N LYS A 137 -0.80 20.52 15.28
CA LYS A 137 0.47 19.79 15.22
C LYS A 137 0.46 18.87 13.99
N VAL A 138 1.47 19.05 13.14
CA VAL A 138 1.71 18.12 12.03
C VAL A 138 2.49 16.94 12.58
N ASP A 139 1.91 15.76 12.51
CA ASP A 139 2.56 14.49 12.83
C ASP A 139 2.98 13.83 11.52
N GLU A 140 4.22 13.39 11.45
CA GLU A 140 4.78 12.80 10.23
C GLU A 140 5.26 11.38 10.55
N THR A 141 4.75 10.42 9.78
CA THR A 141 5.06 9.00 9.95
C THR A 141 5.64 8.45 8.65
N LEU A 142 6.84 7.85 8.73
CA LEU A 142 7.39 7.13 7.60
C LEU A 142 6.67 5.80 7.48
N ILE A 143 6.02 5.60 6.35
CA ILE A 143 5.28 4.39 6.01
C ILE A 143 6.18 3.45 5.23
N PHE A 144 6.27 2.22 5.71
CA PHE A 144 6.90 1.09 5.04
C PHE A 144 5.84 -0.01 4.93
N PRO A 145 5.69 -0.71 3.80
CA PRO A 145 4.63 -1.71 3.64
C PRO A 145 4.85 -2.91 4.56
N ARG A 146 3.78 -3.46 5.11
CA ARG A 146 3.83 -4.79 5.73
C ARG A 146 3.92 -5.85 4.63
N TYR A 147 4.42 -7.04 4.96
CA TYR A 147 4.61 -8.10 3.98
C TYR A 147 3.33 -8.41 3.18
N HIS A 148 2.19 -8.58 3.85
CA HIS A 148 0.92 -8.91 3.17
C HIS A 148 0.45 -7.81 2.21
N GLN A 149 0.70 -6.53 2.53
CA GLN A 149 0.39 -5.40 1.65
C GLN A 149 1.28 -5.42 0.41
N LEU A 150 2.59 -5.56 0.61
CA LEU A 150 3.57 -5.66 -0.48
C LEU A 150 3.25 -6.84 -1.40
N ASN A 151 2.98 -8.01 -0.81
CA ASN A 151 2.65 -9.21 -1.56
C ASN A 151 1.36 -9.06 -2.39
N ALA A 152 0.28 -8.51 -1.79
CA ALA A 152 -0.97 -8.29 -2.50
C ALA A 152 -0.79 -7.34 -3.70
N VAL A 153 -0.11 -6.20 -3.49
CA VAL A 153 0.17 -5.24 -4.57
C VAL A 153 1.01 -5.87 -5.68
N ARG A 154 2.12 -6.54 -5.34
CA ARG A 154 3.01 -7.17 -6.33
C ARG A 154 2.30 -8.25 -7.14
N ARG A 155 1.50 -9.10 -6.50
CA ARG A 155 0.74 -10.15 -7.20
C ARG A 155 -0.23 -9.56 -8.21
N ILE A 156 -1.00 -8.54 -7.84
CA ILE A 156 -1.95 -7.89 -8.75
C ILE A 156 -1.20 -7.20 -9.89
N VAL A 157 -0.13 -6.45 -9.58
CA VAL A 157 0.65 -5.73 -10.61
C VAL A 157 1.29 -6.70 -11.60
N ASN A 158 1.83 -7.84 -11.15
CA ASN A 158 2.41 -8.86 -12.02
C ASN A 158 1.34 -9.52 -12.89
N ASP A 159 0.19 -9.89 -12.32
CA ASP A 159 -0.93 -10.44 -13.07
C ASP A 159 -1.45 -9.45 -14.13
N VAL A 160 -1.54 -8.16 -13.76
CA VAL A 160 -1.97 -7.10 -14.71
C VAL A 160 -0.98 -6.93 -15.86
N LYS A 161 0.32 -7.01 -15.60
CA LYS A 161 1.33 -6.97 -16.67
C LYS A 161 1.20 -8.15 -17.63
N GLU A 162 0.88 -9.33 -17.12
CA GLU A 162 0.77 -10.56 -17.92
C GLU A 162 -0.58 -10.67 -18.66
N TYR A 163 -1.69 -10.38 -17.95
CA TYR A 163 -3.05 -10.63 -18.45
C TYR A 163 -3.86 -9.37 -18.73
N HIS A 164 -3.27 -8.18 -18.53
CA HIS A 164 -3.94 -6.88 -18.67
C HIS A 164 -5.22 -6.78 -17.81
N THR A 165 -6.39 -6.63 -18.43
CA THR A 165 -7.64 -6.28 -17.73
C THR A 165 -8.61 -7.44 -17.54
N SER A 166 -8.18 -8.67 -17.71
CA SER A 166 -9.09 -9.83 -17.84
C SER A 166 -9.57 -10.44 -16.51
N LYS A 167 -9.08 -9.97 -15.35
CA LYS A 167 -9.37 -10.59 -14.04
C LYS A 167 -9.94 -9.59 -13.02
N ASP A 168 -10.80 -10.12 -12.15
CA ASP A 168 -11.25 -9.45 -10.94
C ASP A 168 -10.44 -9.96 -9.73
N TYR A 169 -10.15 -9.07 -8.78
CA TYR A 169 -9.38 -9.39 -7.57
C TYR A 169 -10.16 -9.06 -6.31
N LEU A 170 -10.04 -9.94 -5.31
CA LEU A 170 -10.52 -9.68 -3.95
C LEU A 170 -9.33 -9.73 -3.00
N ILE A 171 -9.09 -8.63 -2.29
CA ILE A 171 -8.08 -8.56 -1.23
C ILE A 171 -8.81 -8.67 0.11
N GLN A 172 -8.74 -9.82 0.74
CA GLN A 172 -9.32 -10.02 2.07
C GLN A 172 -8.26 -9.79 3.14
N HIS A 173 -8.29 -8.65 3.77
CA HIS A 173 -7.42 -8.29 4.88
C HIS A 173 -8.25 -7.98 6.13
N SER A 174 -7.72 -8.32 7.32
CA SER A 174 -8.37 -8.02 8.61
C SER A 174 -8.51 -6.51 8.85
N ALA A 175 -9.39 -6.13 9.76
CA ALA A 175 -9.50 -4.74 10.21
C ALA A 175 -8.15 -4.26 10.79
N GLY A 176 -7.77 -3.03 10.50
CA GLY A 176 -6.49 -2.45 10.96
C GLY A 176 -5.24 -2.98 10.24
N SER A 177 -5.39 -3.79 9.19
CA SER A 177 -4.26 -4.29 8.39
C SER A 177 -3.62 -3.24 7.47
N GLY A 178 -4.22 -2.05 7.34
CA GLY A 178 -3.75 -0.97 6.47
C GLY A 178 -4.26 -1.09 5.03
N LYS A 179 -5.49 -1.55 4.81
CA LYS A 179 -6.14 -1.63 3.49
C LYS A 179 -6.06 -0.32 2.70
N THR A 180 -6.26 0.79 3.38
CA THR A 180 -6.17 2.15 2.80
C THR A 180 -4.84 2.38 2.07
N ASN A 181 -3.71 2.02 2.70
CA ASN A 181 -2.40 2.16 2.06
C ASN A 181 -2.23 1.18 0.89
N THR A 182 -2.79 -0.03 0.99
CA THR A 182 -2.77 -0.99 -0.13
C THR A 182 -3.48 -0.42 -1.36
N ILE A 183 -4.66 0.21 -1.18
CA ILE A 183 -5.39 0.88 -2.26
C ILE A 183 -4.58 2.06 -2.80
N ALA A 184 -3.99 2.88 -1.92
CA ALA A 184 -3.19 4.02 -2.33
C ALA A 184 -1.99 3.58 -3.20
N TRP A 185 -1.22 2.57 -2.79
CA TRP A 185 -0.12 2.02 -3.59
C TRP A 185 -0.59 1.45 -4.92
N LEU A 186 -1.66 0.64 -4.92
CA LEU A 186 -2.22 0.11 -6.16
C LEU A 186 -2.65 1.22 -7.11
N SER A 187 -3.32 2.26 -6.62
CA SER A 187 -3.79 3.36 -7.46
C SER A 187 -2.64 4.08 -8.16
N HIS A 188 -1.55 4.36 -7.43
CA HIS A 188 -0.37 5.02 -8.00
C HIS A 188 0.42 4.12 -8.94
N ILE A 189 0.67 2.86 -8.53
CA ILE A 189 1.44 1.93 -9.37
C ILE A 189 0.68 1.63 -10.66
N CYS A 190 -0.63 1.35 -10.58
CA CYS A 190 -1.44 1.10 -11.78
C CYS A 190 -1.56 2.33 -12.68
N SER A 191 -1.54 3.56 -12.14
CA SER A 191 -1.61 4.79 -12.95
C SER A 191 -0.36 5.06 -13.78
N ASP A 192 0.74 4.40 -13.45
CA ASP A 192 2.06 4.51 -14.09
C ASP A 192 2.50 3.17 -14.72
N LEU A 193 1.58 2.25 -14.91
CA LEU A 193 1.87 0.93 -15.44
C LEU A 193 1.80 0.91 -16.96
N HIS A 194 2.86 0.44 -17.60
CA HIS A 194 2.99 0.37 -19.06
C HIS A 194 3.14 -1.07 -19.52
N ASP A 195 2.67 -1.33 -20.73
CA ASP A 195 2.91 -2.58 -21.46
C ASP A 195 4.32 -2.63 -22.07
N ASP A 196 4.67 -3.75 -22.70
CA ASP A 196 5.98 -3.95 -23.33
C ASP A 196 6.25 -2.97 -24.51
N ASN A 197 5.20 -2.34 -25.04
CA ASN A 197 5.29 -1.33 -26.10
C ASN A 197 5.33 0.10 -25.53
N ASN A 198 5.47 0.24 -24.20
CA ASN A 198 5.46 1.52 -23.48
C ASN A 198 4.14 2.29 -23.58
N ASN A 199 3.02 1.62 -23.83
CA ASN A 199 1.70 2.21 -23.74
C ASN A 199 1.13 2.07 -22.32
N ASN A 200 0.37 3.05 -21.87
CA ASN A 200 -0.35 2.93 -20.58
C ASN A 200 -1.30 1.71 -20.61
N ILE A 201 -1.21 0.83 -19.60
CA ILE A 201 -2.18 -0.25 -19.44
C ILE A 201 -3.54 0.31 -19.03
N PHE A 202 -3.56 1.36 -18.21
CA PHE A 202 -4.78 2.07 -17.81
C PHE A 202 -4.67 3.58 -18.11
N ASP A 203 -5.76 4.15 -18.58
CA ASP A 203 -5.87 5.60 -18.79
C ASP A 203 -6.24 6.33 -17.50
N THR A 204 -7.14 5.74 -16.71
CA THR A 204 -7.62 6.33 -15.47
C THR A 204 -7.87 5.24 -14.42
N ILE A 205 -7.42 5.50 -13.21
CA ILE A 205 -7.69 4.69 -12.04
C ILE A 205 -8.86 5.31 -11.27
N ILE A 206 -9.90 4.54 -11.01
CA ILE A 206 -11.08 4.99 -10.28
C ILE A 206 -11.07 4.32 -8.91
N VAL A 207 -10.90 5.12 -7.85
CA VAL A 207 -10.98 4.64 -6.48
C VAL A 207 -12.36 4.97 -5.92
N MET A 208 -13.10 3.95 -5.49
CA MET A 208 -14.45 4.10 -4.97
C MET A 208 -14.54 3.66 -3.52
N THR A 209 -15.34 4.39 -2.76
CA THR A 209 -15.77 4.00 -1.41
C THR A 209 -17.28 3.93 -1.35
N ASP A 210 -17.81 3.01 -0.53
CA ASP A 210 -19.28 2.91 -0.30
C ASP A 210 -19.80 3.99 0.65
N ARG A 211 -18.95 4.65 1.40
CA ARG A 211 -19.32 5.71 2.31
C ARG A 211 -19.90 6.89 1.54
N ILE A 212 -20.94 7.52 2.09
CA ILE A 212 -21.57 8.73 1.51
C ILE A 212 -20.52 9.83 1.32
N ILE A 213 -19.57 9.93 2.23
CA ILE A 213 -18.46 10.86 2.18
C ILE A 213 -17.19 10.07 1.94
N VAL A 214 -16.39 10.46 0.96
CA VAL A 214 -15.08 9.84 0.71
C VAL A 214 -14.23 9.93 1.99
N ASP A 215 -13.72 8.80 2.44
CA ASP A 215 -12.94 8.72 3.67
C ASP A 215 -11.69 9.60 3.55
N ARG A 216 -11.52 10.54 4.49
CA ARG A 216 -10.35 11.44 4.52
C ARG A 216 -9.04 10.69 4.60
N GLN A 217 -9.00 9.56 5.31
CA GLN A 217 -7.78 8.75 5.41
C GLN A 217 -7.37 8.17 4.06
N LEU A 218 -8.35 7.72 3.26
CA LEU A 218 -8.10 7.24 1.90
C LEU A 218 -7.63 8.37 0.98
N GLN A 219 -8.28 9.54 1.07
CA GLN A 219 -7.84 10.72 0.30
C GLN A 219 -6.42 11.11 0.65
N ASP A 220 -6.13 11.26 1.95
CA ASP A 220 -4.81 11.67 2.43
C ASP A 220 -3.73 10.64 2.06
N ALA A 221 -4.02 9.34 2.15
CA ALA A 221 -3.09 8.30 1.74
C ALA A 221 -2.76 8.36 0.23
N ILE A 222 -3.76 8.58 -0.61
CA ILE A 222 -3.56 8.72 -2.06
C ILE A 222 -2.81 10.02 -2.39
N LEU A 223 -3.16 11.13 -1.75
CA LEU A 223 -2.52 12.44 -1.97
C LEU A 223 -1.08 12.48 -1.48
N ASN A 224 -0.76 11.83 -0.36
CA ASN A 224 0.59 11.79 0.21
C ASN A 224 1.61 11.04 -0.68
N LEU A 225 1.16 10.13 -1.51
CA LEU A 225 1.99 9.43 -2.49
C LEU A 225 2.24 10.25 -3.77
N SER A 226 1.45 11.29 -4.02
CA SER A 226 1.56 12.08 -5.26
C SER A 226 2.64 13.15 -5.14
N HIS A 227 3.59 13.13 -6.05
CA HIS A 227 4.61 14.17 -6.21
C HIS A 227 4.26 15.19 -7.32
N LYS A 228 3.15 14.96 -8.06
CA LYS A 228 2.73 15.82 -9.18
C LYS A 228 1.33 16.40 -8.92
N SER A 229 1.20 17.71 -9.01
CA SER A 229 -0.12 18.37 -8.95
C SER A 229 -0.95 18.07 -10.20
N GLY A 230 -2.28 17.95 -10.02
CA GLY A 230 -3.23 17.77 -11.14
C GLY A 230 -3.43 16.35 -11.64
N VAL A 231 -2.67 15.37 -11.12
CA VAL A 231 -2.81 13.94 -11.50
C VAL A 231 -3.98 13.28 -10.79
N ILE A 232 -4.32 13.75 -9.58
CA ILE A 232 -5.38 13.19 -8.73
C ILE A 232 -6.52 14.19 -8.63
N LYS A 233 -7.75 13.72 -8.80
CA LYS A 233 -8.97 14.48 -8.52
C LYS A 233 -9.83 13.75 -7.50
N VAL A 234 -10.01 14.37 -6.35
CA VAL A 234 -10.94 13.92 -5.31
C VAL A 234 -12.26 14.60 -5.51
N LEU A 235 -13.34 13.82 -5.63
CA LEU A 235 -14.70 14.30 -5.83
C LEU A 235 -15.48 14.16 -4.52
N ASP A 236 -15.35 15.17 -3.68
CA ASP A 236 -16.04 15.31 -2.40
C ASP A 236 -17.54 15.62 -2.58
N ASP A 237 -18.27 15.88 -1.47
CA ASP A 237 -19.70 16.11 -1.49
C ASP A 237 -20.13 17.37 -2.24
N LYS A 238 -19.21 18.31 -2.48
CA LYS A 238 -19.44 19.55 -3.20
C LYS A 238 -19.36 19.38 -4.71
N CYS A 239 -18.74 18.28 -5.18
CA CYS A 239 -18.56 17.99 -6.58
C CYS A 239 -19.83 17.38 -7.18
N THR A 240 -20.15 17.78 -8.38
CA THR A 240 -21.31 17.31 -9.16
C THR A 240 -20.98 16.06 -9.99
N ALA A 241 -22.00 15.40 -10.54
CA ALA A 241 -21.82 14.33 -11.52
C ALA A 241 -21.06 14.83 -12.78
N GLN A 242 -21.26 16.10 -13.16
CA GLN A 242 -20.57 16.72 -14.27
C GLN A 242 -19.05 16.87 -14.00
N ASP A 243 -18.65 17.17 -12.75
CA ASP A 243 -17.21 17.22 -12.37
C ASP A 243 -16.56 15.86 -12.51
N LEU A 244 -17.27 14.80 -12.14
CA LEU A 244 -16.81 13.42 -12.30
C LEU A 244 -16.66 13.05 -13.77
N LYS A 245 -17.67 13.38 -14.60
CA LYS A 245 -17.62 13.18 -16.05
C LYS A 245 -16.43 13.92 -16.67
N THR A 246 -16.22 15.18 -16.30
CA THR A 246 -15.08 15.97 -16.76
C THR A 246 -13.74 15.35 -16.34
N ALA A 247 -13.64 14.82 -15.11
CA ALA A 247 -12.44 14.16 -14.64
C ALA A 247 -12.15 12.87 -15.42
N ILE A 248 -13.15 12.04 -15.65
CA ILE A 248 -13.02 10.76 -16.36
C ILE A 248 -12.70 10.97 -17.84
N ASN A 249 -13.35 11.92 -18.49
CA ASN A 249 -13.10 12.23 -19.90
C ASN A 249 -11.82 13.04 -20.14
N GLY A 250 -11.31 13.70 -19.11
CA GLY A 250 -10.06 14.45 -19.14
C GLY A 250 -8.80 13.57 -19.00
N ASN A 251 -7.69 14.21 -18.64
CA ASN A 251 -6.39 13.55 -18.47
C ASN A 251 -6.08 13.22 -16.98
N THR A 252 -7.11 13.12 -16.14
CA THR A 252 -6.94 12.78 -14.72
C THR A 252 -6.53 11.33 -14.59
N LYS A 253 -5.39 11.05 -13.96
CA LYS A 253 -4.87 9.69 -13.81
C LYS A 253 -5.56 8.92 -12.68
N ILE A 254 -5.90 9.59 -11.58
CA ILE A 254 -6.55 8.96 -10.43
C ILE A 254 -7.77 9.81 -10.04
N VAL A 255 -8.93 9.17 -10.00
CA VAL A 255 -10.20 9.76 -9.57
C VAL A 255 -10.68 9.06 -8.32
N VAL A 256 -10.91 9.82 -7.24
CA VAL A 256 -11.44 9.28 -5.99
C VAL A 256 -12.87 9.75 -5.83
N THR A 257 -13.83 8.82 -5.67
CA THR A 257 -15.26 9.12 -5.64
C THR A 257 -16.04 8.14 -4.76
N THR A 258 -17.34 8.36 -4.60
CA THR A 258 -18.25 7.41 -3.97
C THR A 258 -18.97 6.55 -5.00
N ILE A 259 -19.36 5.32 -4.62
CA ILE A 259 -20.13 4.42 -5.50
C ILE A 259 -21.44 5.09 -5.93
N GLN A 260 -22.10 5.84 -5.02
CA GLN A 260 -23.35 6.53 -5.30
C GLN A 260 -23.19 7.57 -6.41
N LYS A 261 -22.15 8.41 -6.35
CA LYS A 261 -21.88 9.41 -7.41
C LYS A 261 -21.56 8.75 -8.75
N PHE A 262 -20.77 7.67 -8.71
CA PHE A 262 -20.42 6.95 -9.93
C PHE A 262 -21.66 6.39 -10.67
N ARG A 263 -22.66 5.89 -9.94
CA ARG A 263 -23.91 5.39 -10.55
C ARG A 263 -24.62 6.40 -11.41
N TYR A 264 -24.65 7.68 -11.01
CA TYR A 264 -25.36 8.72 -11.77
C TYR A 264 -24.75 9.02 -13.13
N ILE A 265 -23.49 8.68 -13.36
CA ILE A 265 -22.79 8.95 -14.60
C ILE A 265 -22.50 7.68 -15.42
N CYS A 266 -22.90 6.50 -14.91
CA CYS A 266 -22.64 5.23 -15.59
C CYS A 266 -23.09 5.21 -17.05
N ASP A 267 -24.28 5.80 -17.34
CA ASP A 267 -24.82 5.83 -18.69
C ASP A 267 -24.10 6.81 -19.62
N GLU A 268 -23.44 7.81 -19.05
CA GLU A 268 -22.69 8.81 -19.80
C GLU A 268 -21.27 8.36 -20.12
N ILE A 269 -20.67 7.52 -19.25
CA ILE A 269 -19.35 6.92 -19.49
C ILE A 269 -19.39 5.88 -20.63
N LYS A 270 -20.54 5.22 -20.85
CA LYS A 270 -20.74 4.30 -21.97
C LYS A 270 -20.41 4.91 -23.34
N ASN A 271 -20.43 6.22 -23.44
CA ASN A 271 -20.11 6.95 -24.67
C ASN A 271 -18.63 7.36 -24.81
N SER A 272 -17.79 7.16 -23.79
CA SER A 272 -16.33 7.44 -23.84
C SER A 272 -15.56 6.18 -24.21
N SER A 273 -15.69 5.74 -25.42
CA SER A 273 -15.57 4.38 -25.93
C SER A 273 -14.18 3.74 -26.01
N GLU A 274 -13.10 4.39 -25.60
CA GLU A 274 -11.73 3.83 -25.82
C GLU A 274 -10.84 3.77 -24.58
N LYS A 275 -11.28 4.32 -23.44
CA LYS A 275 -10.46 4.38 -22.24
C LYS A 275 -10.44 3.08 -21.45
N LYS A 276 -9.25 2.73 -20.97
CA LYS A 276 -9.00 1.58 -20.10
C LYS A 276 -8.99 2.03 -18.64
N PHE A 277 -9.79 1.38 -17.81
CA PHE A 277 -9.94 1.74 -16.41
C PHE A 277 -9.45 0.64 -15.46
N ALA A 278 -8.84 1.03 -14.33
CA ALA A 278 -8.75 0.18 -13.15
C ALA A 278 -9.67 0.74 -12.08
N VAL A 279 -10.46 -0.13 -11.45
CA VAL A 279 -11.43 0.23 -10.41
C VAL A 279 -11.03 -0.40 -9.10
N LEU A 280 -10.71 0.42 -8.11
CA LEU A 280 -10.35 -0.01 -6.77
C LEU A 280 -11.48 0.35 -5.81
N ILE A 281 -11.99 -0.64 -5.07
CA ILE A 281 -13.18 -0.46 -4.23
C ILE A 281 -12.84 -0.77 -2.79
N ASP A 282 -12.95 0.23 -1.94
CA ASP A 282 -12.78 0.08 -0.50
C ASP A 282 -14.10 -0.36 0.17
N GLU A 283 -13.99 -1.25 1.17
CA GLU A 283 -15.14 -1.76 1.93
C GLU A 283 -16.20 -2.46 1.06
N ALA A 284 -15.77 -3.25 0.07
CA ALA A 284 -16.66 -3.91 -0.89
C ALA A 284 -17.76 -4.79 -0.27
N HIS A 285 -17.57 -5.24 0.98
CA HIS A 285 -18.53 -6.04 1.72
C HIS A 285 -19.75 -5.23 2.21
N ALA A 286 -19.62 -3.92 2.43
CA ALA A 286 -20.69 -3.07 2.93
C ALA A 286 -21.67 -2.64 1.80
N SER A 287 -21.17 -2.45 0.59
CA SER A 287 -21.91 -1.97 -0.59
C SER A 287 -22.55 -3.09 -1.40
N THR A 288 -22.31 -4.31 -1.06
CA THR A 288 -22.69 -5.49 -1.83
C THR A 288 -24.11 -5.97 -1.62
N SER A 289 -25.09 -5.10 -1.58
CA SER A 289 -26.25 -5.43 -2.36
C SER A 289 -25.77 -5.51 -3.82
N GLY A 290 -25.63 -6.69 -4.40
CA GLY A 290 -24.97 -6.95 -5.68
C GLY A 290 -25.43 -6.11 -6.87
N GLN A 291 -26.46 -5.31 -6.70
CA GLN A 291 -27.02 -4.37 -7.68
C GLN A 291 -26.10 -3.16 -7.96
N ASN A 292 -25.42 -2.61 -6.94
CA ASN A 292 -24.55 -1.45 -7.14
C ASN A 292 -23.27 -1.83 -7.89
N MET A 293 -22.67 -2.96 -7.51
CA MET A 293 -21.48 -3.49 -8.21
C MET A 293 -21.83 -3.95 -9.63
N LEU A 294 -22.97 -4.61 -9.82
CA LEU A 294 -23.44 -5.00 -11.15
C LEU A 294 -23.70 -3.78 -12.05
N ALA A 295 -24.21 -2.68 -11.50
CA ALA A 295 -24.41 -1.45 -12.26
C ALA A 295 -23.07 -0.81 -12.67
N VAL A 296 -22.08 -0.76 -11.76
CA VAL A 296 -20.72 -0.29 -12.06
C VAL A 296 -20.04 -1.17 -13.12
N LYS A 297 -20.07 -2.50 -12.93
CA LYS A 297 -19.53 -3.45 -13.92
C LYS A 297 -20.22 -3.33 -15.28
N LYS A 298 -21.56 -3.24 -15.30
CA LYS A 298 -22.32 -3.04 -16.55
C LYS A 298 -21.97 -1.72 -17.23
N ALA A 299 -21.76 -0.65 -16.49
CA ALA A 299 -21.41 0.64 -17.05
C ALA A 299 -20.02 0.62 -17.69
N LEU A 300 -19.06 0.03 -17.03
CA LEU A 300 -17.68 -0.04 -17.52
C LEU A 300 -17.48 -1.13 -18.58
N ASN A 301 -18.24 -2.24 -18.52
CA ASN A 301 -18.16 -3.33 -19.49
C ASN A 301 -19.08 -3.12 -20.71
N ALA A 302 -20.10 -2.26 -20.63
CA ALA A 302 -21.03 -2.01 -21.74
C ALA A 302 -20.46 -1.08 -22.82
N SER A 303 -19.39 -0.35 -22.52
CA SER A 303 -18.52 0.22 -23.54
C SER A 303 -17.66 -0.92 -24.08
N ALA A 304 -17.99 -1.59 -25.15
CA ALA A 304 -17.35 -2.55 -26.03
C ALA A 304 -15.96 -3.16 -25.65
N PHE A 305 -15.44 -2.99 -24.43
CA PHE A 305 -14.12 -3.36 -23.98
C PHE A 305 -14.12 -4.03 -22.62
N SER A 306 -13.65 -5.25 -22.59
CA SER A 306 -13.17 -6.01 -21.44
C SER A 306 -11.99 -5.35 -20.69
N SER A 307 -12.03 -4.04 -20.46
CA SER A 307 -10.84 -3.27 -20.04
C SER A 307 -10.92 -2.68 -18.64
N ALA A 308 -11.73 -3.21 -17.75
CA ALA A 308 -11.76 -2.77 -16.36
C ALA A 308 -11.21 -3.85 -15.44
N LEU A 309 -10.17 -3.50 -14.70
CA LEU A 309 -9.65 -4.27 -13.58
C LEU A 309 -10.46 -3.88 -12.33
N PHE A 310 -11.02 -4.85 -11.62
CA PHE A 310 -11.70 -4.62 -10.36
C PHE A 310 -10.90 -5.20 -9.21
N VAL A 311 -10.57 -4.36 -8.23
CA VAL A 311 -9.96 -4.76 -6.97
C VAL A 311 -10.88 -4.34 -5.85
N SER A 312 -11.37 -5.32 -5.09
CA SER A 312 -12.21 -5.12 -3.92
C SER A 312 -11.43 -5.42 -2.65
N THR A 313 -11.60 -4.66 -1.59
CA THR A 313 -10.93 -4.86 -0.30
C THR A 313 -11.92 -5.01 0.85
#